data_3c84cd9a7303a13fa14d34191b910939
#
_entry.id   3c84cd9a7303a13fa14d34191b910939
#
_cell.length_a   1.000
_cell.length_b   1.000
_cell.length_c   1.000
_cell.angle_alpha   90.00
_cell.angle_beta   90.00
_cell.angle_gamma   90.00
#
_symmetry.space_group_name_H-M   'P 1'
#
loop_
_entity.id
_entity.type
_entity.pdbx_description
1 polymer ?
#
loop_
_entity_poly.entity_id
_entity_poly.type
_entity_poly.pdbx_seq_one_letter_code
_entity_poly.pdbx_strand_id
1 'polypeptide(L)' 'MTASEFGLSVMYRILKKAGAERVSDESAIELRRILEEIGGSIAKSAVEMSVHAGRKTIREEDVRLASKQFAKF' A
#
# COMPACT_ATOMS: atom_id res chain seq x y z
N MET A 1 -5.69 13.14 -13.58
CA MET A 1 -4.95 12.05 -13.16
C MET A 1 -5.81 10.91 -12.65
N THR A 2 -5.49 9.80 -13.08
CA THR A 2 -6.33 8.74 -12.69
C THR A 2 -6.00 8.30 -11.31
N ALA A 3 -6.94 7.76 -10.67
CA ALA A 3 -6.76 7.29 -9.36
C ALA A 3 -6.02 5.98 -9.31
N SER A 4 -5.72 5.40 -10.45
CA SER A 4 -5.11 4.10 -10.39
C SER A 4 -3.65 4.19 -10.54
N GLU A 5 -3.00 4.57 -9.51
CA GLU A 5 -1.59 4.59 -9.53
C GLU A 5 -0.99 3.24 -9.49
N PHE A 6 -1.60 2.29 -8.80
CA PHE A 6 -1.19 0.91 -8.91
C PHE A 6 -1.74 0.37 -10.20
N GLY A 7 -0.88 -0.11 -11.06
CA GLY A 7 -1.35 -0.75 -12.26
C GLY A 7 -2.01 -2.06 -11.94
N LEU A 8 -3.07 -2.39 -12.67
CA LEU A 8 -3.71 -3.67 -12.46
C LEU A 8 -2.79 -4.82 -12.80
N SER A 9 -1.87 -4.62 -13.73
CA SER A 9 -0.94 -5.67 -14.10
C SER A 9 -0.09 -6.09 -12.91
N VAL A 10 0.21 -5.16 -12.01
CA VAL A 10 0.96 -5.51 -10.81
C VAL A 10 0.11 -6.39 -9.90
N MET A 11 -1.17 -6.09 -9.80
CA MET A 11 -2.07 -6.90 -8.99
C MET A 11 -2.18 -8.32 -9.54
N TYR A 12 -2.29 -8.45 -10.84
CA TYR A 12 -2.30 -9.77 -11.47
C TYR A 12 -1.03 -10.54 -11.13
N ARG A 13 0.09 -9.85 -11.21
CA ARG A 13 1.38 -10.50 -10.94
C ARG A 13 1.46 -10.99 -9.50
N ILE A 14 1.01 -10.16 -8.57
CA ILE A 14 1.03 -10.54 -7.15
C ILE A 14 0.18 -11.78 -6.93
N LEU A 15 -1.02 -11.79 -7.49
CA LEU A 15 -1.92 -12.92 -7.30
C LEU A 15 -1.39 -14.18 -7.95
N LYS A 16 -0.78 -14.04 -9.14
CA LYS A 16 -0.19 -15.20 -9.80
C LYS A 16 0.98 -15.76 -9.02
N LYS A 17 1.81 -14.90 -8.48
CA LYS A 17 2.95 -15.34 -7.69
C LYS A 17 2.50 -16.05 -6.42
N ALA A 18 1.35 -15.67 -5.90
CA ALA A 18 0.81 -16.33 -4.72
C ALA A 18 0.21 -17.69 -5.03
N GLY A 19 0.06 -18.02 -6.29
CA GLY A 19 -0.40 -19.34 -6.67
C GLY A 19 -1.74 -19.40 -7.38
N ALA A 20 -2.32 -18.26 -7.70
CA ALA A 20 -3.62 -18.25 -8.37
C ALA A 20 -3.50 -18.75 -9.79
N GLU A 21 -4.33 -19.71 -10.16
CA GLU A 21 -4.34 -20.21 -11.53
C GLU A 21 -4.98 -19.21 -12.47
N ARG A 22 -6.07 -18.61 -12.04
CA ARG A 22 -6.78 -17.62 -12.82
C ARG A 22 -7.09 -16.45 -11.94
N VAL A 23 -7.10 -15.26 -12.52
CA VAL A 23 -7.34 -14.03 -11.79
C VAL A 23 -8.41 -13.26 -12.53
N SER A 24 -9.52 -13.00 -11.86
CA SER A 24 -10.56 -12.18 -12.45
C SER A 24 -10.18 -10.70 -12.34
N ASP A 25 -10.74 -9.90 -13.24
CA ASP A 25 -10.51 -8.46 -13.17
C ASP A 25 -10.98 -7.91 -11.84
N GLU A 26 -12.12 -8.40 -11.36
CA GLU A 26 -12.68 -7.91 -10.10
C GLU A 26 -11.75 -8.21 -8.92
N SER A 27 -11.09 -9.35 -8.93
CA SER A 27 -10.19 -9.65 -7.83
C SER A 27 -8.96 -8.75 -7.84
N ALA A 28 -8.46 -8.44 -9.03
CA ALA A 28 -7.33 -7.52 -9.14
C ALA A 28 -7.72 -6.12 -8.69
N ILE A 29 -8.90 -5.67 -9.07
CA ILE A 29 -9.38 -4.35 -8.67
C ILE A 29 -9.57 -4.30 -7.16
N GLU A 30 -10.10 -5.36 -6.59
CA GLU A 30 -10.33 -5.39 -5.14
C GLU A 30 -9.02 -5.40 -4.39
N LEU A 31 -8.04 -6.15 -4.85
CA LEU A 31 -6.73 -6.15 -4.21
C LEU A 31 -6.12 -4.75 -4.24
N ARG A 32 -6.23 -4.07 -5.39
CA ARG A 32 -5.71 -2.72 -5.51
C ARG A 32 -6.39 -1.78 -4.52
N ARG A 33 -7.72 -1.88 -4.41
CA ARG A 33 -8.47 -1.02 -3.50
C ARG A 33 -7.98 -1.20 -2.07
N ILE A 34 -7.82 -2.44 -1.65
CA ILE A 34 -7.39 -2.73 -0.29
C ILE A 34 -5.98 -2.22 -0.04
N LEU A 35 -5.09 -2.44 -1.00
CA LEU A 35 -3.72 -1.99 -0.85
C LEU A 35 -3.61 -0.47 -0.81
N GLU A 36 -4.44 0.21 -1.60
CA GLU A 36 -4.43 1.67 -1.58
C GLU A 36 -4.95 2.20 -0.25
N GLU A 37 -5.94 1.53 0.32
CA GLU A 37 -6.45 1.92 1.63
C GLU A 37 -5.40 1.77 2.72
N ILE A 38 -4.79 0.61 2.75
CA ILE A 38 -3.79 0.33 3.76
C ILE A 38 -2.57 1.21 3.57
N GLY A 39 -2.13 1.33 2.32
CA GLY A 39 -0.99 2.17 2.00
C GLY A 39 -1.24 3.63 2.36
N GLY A 40 -2.45 4.11 2.11
CA GLY A 40 -2.82 5.47 2.46
C GLY A 40 -2.78 5.72 3.96
N SER A 41 -3.26 4.76 4.73
CA SER A 41 -3.23 4.90 6.19
C SER A 41 -1.81 4.89 6.72
N ILE A 42 -0.99 4.01 6.19
CA ILE A 42 0.41 3.96 6.61
C ILE A 42 1.12 5.25 6.23
N ALA A 43 0.86 5.74 5.02
CA ALA A 43 1.49 6.96 4.55
C ALA A 43 1.12 8.16 5.41
N LYS A 44 -0.16 8.25 5.79
CA LYS A 44 -0.60 9.34 6.63
C LYS A 44 0.12 9.33 7.98
N SER A 45 0.22 8.16 8.59
CA SER A 45 0.94 8.02 9.84
C SER A 45 2.40 8.39 9.69
N ALA A 46 3.03 7.96 8.60
CA ALA A 46 4.43 8.26 8.37
C ALA A 46 4.65 9.76 8.21
N VAL A 47 3.73 10.44 7.53
CA VAL A 47 3.81 11.89 7.39
C VAL A 47 3.75 12.56 8.75
N GLU A 48 2.85 12.11 9.61
CA GLU A 48 2.72 12.68 10.94
C GLU A 48 4.01 12.50 11.75
N MET A 49 4.62 11.34 11.63
CA MET A 49 5.89 11.11 12.32
C MET A 49 6.98 12.06 11.82
N SER A 50 7.03 12.25 10.51
CA SER A 50 8.01 13.14 9.91
C SER A 50 7.81 14.57 10.39
N VAL A 51 6.55 15.02 10.43
CA VAL A 51 6.23 16.36 10.87
C VAL A 51 6.62 16.56 12.33
N HIS A 52 6.33 15.57 13.17
CA HIS A 52 6.70 15.65 14.58
C HIS A 52 8.19 15.76 14.77
N ALA A 53 8.96 15.15 13.88
CA ALA A 53 10.40 15.21 13.95
C ALA A 53 10.97 16.47 13.30
N GLY A 54 10.09 17.36 12.81
CA GLY A 54 10.52 18.59 12.18
C GLY A 54 11.15 18.41 10.82
N ARG A 55 10.82 17.32 10.14
CA ARG A 55 11.39 17.03 8.84
C ARG A 55 10.35 17.21 7.75
N LYS A 56 10.81 17.55 6.56
CA LYS A 56 9.95 17.66 5.40
C LYS A 56 10.03 16.44 4.50
N THR A 57 11.00 15.59 4.73
CA THR A 57 11.18 14.39 3.93
C THR A 57 10.79 13.19 4.76
N ILE A 58 9.93 12.35 4.20
CA ILE A 58 9.59 11.09 4.84
C ILE A 58 10.72 10.12 4.61
N ARG A 59 11.09 9.41 5.65
CA ARG A 59 12.18 8.46 5.58
C ARG A 59 11.65 7.04 5.67
N GLU A 60 12.50 6.13 5.29
CA GLU A 60 12.18 4.72 5.33
C GLU A 60 11.74 4.28 6.72
N GLU A 61 12.39 4.79 7.75
CA GLU A 61 12.04 4.42 9.12
C GLU A 61 10.66 4.90 9.51
N ASP A 62 10.22 6.03 8.97
CA ASP A 62 8.87 6.52 9.25
C ASP A 62 7.83 5.54 8.72
N VAL A 63 8.05 5.07 7.51
CA VAL A 63 7.13 4.12 6.89
C VAL A 63 7.16 2.80 7.64
N ARG A 64 8.35 2.36 8.02
CA ARG A 64 8.49 1.09 8.73
C ARG A 64 7.76 1.12 10.06
N LEU A 65 7.94 2.19 10.82
CA LEU A 65 7.28 2.31 12.12
C LEU A 65 5.77 2.44 11.96
N ALA A 66 5.34 3.22 10.97
CA ALA A 66 3.92 3.37 10.74
C ALA A 66 3.27 2.04 10.37
N SER A 67 3.97 1.22 9.59
CA SER A 67 3.41 -0.04 9.14
C SER A 67 3.20 -1.02 10.29
N LYS A 68 3.94 -0.87 11.37
CA LYS A 68 3.80 -1.78 12.49
C LYS A 68 2.44 -1.70 13.15
N GLN A 69 1.76 -0.57 13.01
CA GLN A 69 0.42 -0.44 13.55
C GLN A 69 -0.58 -1.29 12.78
N PHE A 70 -0.21 -1.70 11.58
CA PHE A 70 -1.11 -2.45 10.72
C PHE A 70 -0.63 -3.89 10.52
N ALA A 71 0.38 -4.32 11.24
CA ALA A 71 0.99 -5.61 11.01
C ALA A 71 0.43 -6.67 11.96
N LYS A 72 -0.84 -6.64 12.17
CA LYS A 72 -1.46 -7.60 13.06
C LYS A 72 -2.32 -8.59 12.33
N PHE A 73 -1.98 -8.91 11.15
CA PHE A 73 -2.74 -9.92 10.44
C PHE A 73 -2.19 -11.29 10.67
#